data_2bee90df4e6a641901f75d83691206df
#
_entry.id   2bee90df4e6a641901f75d83691206df
#
_cell.length_a   1.000
_cell.length_b   1.000
_cell.length_c   1.000
_cell.angle_alpha   90.00
_cell.angle_beta   90.00
_cell.angle_gamma   90.00
#
_symmetry.space_group_name_H-M   'P 1'
#
loop_
_entity.id
_entity.type
_entity.pdbx_description
1 polymer ?
#
loop_
_entity_poly.entity_id
_entity_poly.type
_entity_poly.pdbx_seq_one_letter_code
_entity_poly.pdbx_strand_id
1 'polypeptide(L)'
;MTDEIKKELNEDLLDGTESYPVMPLRNTVLFPQQVIPIYIGRDKSLKLINELPANSKHIVVVAQEDGSIEDPEPDEMYSFGTLAVVLKVFDMPDNSKSAIVQGIDRVKILDFKEKEPYYRAVVQRMSDSGSSDDIELDALANNLRQVFTELIQVAPNLSEEHTGMLSNIQKPSRLADRAVSLLTVSNPEKQDVLEELDIKMREIGRASCRERV
;
A
#
# COMPACT_ATOMS: atom_id res chain seq x y z
N MET A 1 28.52 -20.13 -21.28
CA MET A 1 27.19 -19.95 -21.91
C MET A 1 26.05 -19.80 -20.89
N THR A 2 26.34 -19.41 -19.66
CA THR A 2 25.33 -19.30 -18.57
C THR A 2 25.24 -17.93 -17.94
N ASP A 3 26.28 -17.13 -17.93
CA ASP A 3 26.26 -15.82 -17.27
C ASP A 3 25.86 -14.66 -18.22
N GLU A 4 26.14 -14.77 -19.51
CA GLU A 4 25.70 -13.78 -20.50
C GLU A 4 24.19 -13.88 -20.77
N ILE A 5 23.61 -15.09 -20.82
CA ILE A 5 22.17 -15.30 -20.97
C ILE A 5 21.38 -14.81 -19.73
N LYS A 6 21.95 -14.95 -18.54
CA LYS A 6 21.37 -14.39 -17.33
C LYS A 6 21.44 -12.86 -17.28
N LYS A 7 22.45 -12.28 -17.90
CA LYS A 7 22.60 -10.82 -17.98
C LYS A 7 21.65 -10.20 -19.00
N GLU A 8 21.47 -10.83 -20.17
CA GLU A 8 20.51 -10.40 -21.21
C GLU A 8 19.05 -10.60 -20.74
N LEU A 9 18.72 -11.73 -20.07
CA LEU A 9 17.39 -11.96 -19.47
C LEU A 9 17.08 -10.98 -18.32
N ASN A 10 18.09 -10.47 -17.61
CA ASN A 10 17.90 -9.44 -16.60
C ASN A 10 17.70 -8.04 -17.19
N GLU A 11 18.28 -7.73 -18.34
CA GLU A 11 18.14 -6.40 -18.98
C GLU A 11 16.78 -6.24 -19.66
N ASP A 12 16.20 -7.29 -20.26
CA ASP A 12 14.86 -7.27 -20.85
C ASP A 12 13.73 -7.26 -19.81
N LEU A 13 14.00 -7.72 -18.58
CA LEU A 13 13.02 -7.64 -17.47
C LEU A 13 13.04 -6.28 -16.74
N LEU A 14 13.98 -5.41 -17.04
CA LEU A 14 14.19 -4.12 -16.37
C LEU A 14 13.47 -2.96 -17.05
N ASP A 15 12.81 -3.18 -18.18
CA ASP A 15 11.99 -2.15 -18.83
C ASP A 15 10.74 -1.89 -17.95
N GLY A 16 10.74 -0.77 -17.23
CA GLY A 16 9.70 -0.38 -16.27
C GLY A 16 10.06 -0.55 -14.79
N THR A 17 11.29 -0.96 -14.45
CA THR A 17 11.76 -1.02 -13.07
C THR A 17 12.45 0.28 -12.66
N GLU A 18 12.03 0.82 -11.52
CA GLU A 18 12.58 2.05 -10.96
C GLU A 18 13.11 1.79 -9.55
N SER A 19 14.17 2.53 -9.15
CA SER A 19 14.73 2.41 -7.80
C SER A 19 14.23 3.54 -6.92
N TYR A 20 13.62 3.18 -5.78
CA TYR A 20 13.08 4.13 -4.81
C TYR A 20 13.61 3.88 -3.40
N PRO A 21 13.67 4.94 -2.56
CA PRO A 21 13.82 4.79 -1.12
C PRO A 21 12.64 4.01 -0.55
N VAL A 22 12.91 3.11 0.41
CA VAL A 22 11.88 2.26 1.03
C VAL A 22 11.67 2.65 2.48
N MET A 23 10.42 2.86 2.85
CA MET A 23 9.99 3.17 4.22
C MET A 23 9.15 2.03 4.80
N PRO A 24 9.69 1.27 5.76
CA PRO A 24 8.93 0.25 6.46
C PRO A 24 7.89 0.85 7.41
N LEU A 25 6.66 0.33 7.36
CA LEU A 25 5.57 0.67 8.30
C LEU A 25 5.31 -0.48 9.27
N ARG A 26 5.11 -0.14 10.54
CA ARG A 26 4.93 -1.08 11.63
C ARG A 26 3.56 -1.78 11.60
N ASN A 27 2.51 -1.04 11.71
CA ASN A 27 1.17 -1.57 11.94
C ASN A 27 0.15 -0.99 10.95
N THR A 28 0.59 -0.76 9.73
CA THR A 28 -0.24 -0.10 8.73
C THR A 28 0.13 -0.57 7.33
N VAL A 29 -0.88 -0.81 6.52
CA VAL A 29 -0.76 -1.02 5.07
C VAL A 29 -1.31 0.21 4.38
N LEU A 30 -0.52 0.81 3.49
CA LEU A 30 -0.94 1.96 2.68
C LEU A 30 -1.51 1.46 1.36
N PHE A 31 -2.72 1.90 1.03
CA PHE A 31 -3.36 1.59 -0.26
C PHE A 31 -3.17 2.72 -1.28
N PRO A 32 -3.24 2.42 -2.60
CA PRO A 32 -3.29 3.45 -3.63
C PRO A 32 -4.41 4.47 -3.38
N GLN A 33 -4.13 5.74 -3.66
CA GLN A 33 -5.02 6.90 -3.46
C GLN A 33 -5.39 7.20 -1.99
N GLN A 34 -4.90 6.43 -1.04
CA GLN A 34 -5.06 6.72 0.38
C GLN A 34 -4.07 7.80 0.82
N VAL A 35 -4.51 8.69 1.70
CA VAL A 35 -3.65 9.69 2.36
C VAL A 35 -3.65 9.38 3.84
N ILE A 36 -2.46 9.16 4.40
CA ILE A 36 -2.28 8.90 5.82
C ILE A 36 -1.14 9.72 6.43
N PRO A 37 -1.24 10.10 7.69
CA PRO A 37 -0.10 10.53 8.47
C PRO A 37 0.72 9.31 8.90
N ILE A 38 2.04 9.37 8.77
CA ILE A 38 2.96 8.37 9.30
C ILE A 38 3.89 9.02 10.33
N TYR A 39 4.11 8.32 11.44
CA TYR A 39 5.10 8.71 12.44
C TYR A 39 6.47 8.14 12.08
N ILE A 40 7.50 8.97 12.15
CA ILE A 40 8.86 8.66 11.72
C ILE A 40 9.80 8.93 12.90
N GLY A 41 10.17 7.85 13.59
CA GLY A 41 11.08 7.92 14.74
C GLY A 41 12.35 7.10 14.56
N ARG A 42 12.42 6.20 13.54
CA ARG A 42 13.59 5.35 13.29
C ARG A 42 14.67 6.14 12.57
N ASP A 43 15.93 5.92 12.92
CA ASP A 43 17.08 6.63 12.36
C ASP A 43 17.15 6.51 10.82
N LYS A 44 16.98 5.31 10.26
CA LYS A 44 16.97 5.08 8.81
C LYS A 44 15.85 5.85 8.12
N SER A 45 14.65 5.85 8.71
CA SER A 45 13.48 6.58 8.16
C SER A 45 13.63 8.10 8.28
N LEU A 46 14.24 8.59 9.36
CA LEU A 46 14.56 10.02 9.52
C LEU A 46 15.60 10.48 8.50
N LYS A 47 16.67 9.71 8.27
CA LYS A 47 17.65 9.97 7.22
C LYS A 47 16.98 10.01 5.85
N LEU A 48 16.16 9.02 5.53
CA LEU A 48 15.41 8.95 4.28
C LEU A 48 14.62 10.26 4.04
N ILE A 49 13.79 10.66 4.99
CA ILE A 49 12.95 11.87 4.84
C ILE A 49 13.77 13.15 4.72
N ASN A 50 14.90 13.25 5.45
CA ASN A 50 15.76 14.42 5.42
C ASN A 50 16.54 14.55 4.09
N GLU A 51 16.86 13.42 3.46
CA GLU A 51 17.63 13.37 2.22
C GLU A 51 16.77 13.36 0.95
N LEU A 52 15.42 13.29 1.08
CA LEU A 52 14.54 13.33 -0.07
C LEU A 52 14.71 14.63 -0.87
N PRO A 53 14.98 14.54 -2.18
CA PRO A 53 15.09 15.73 -3.03
C PRO A 53 13.77 16.51 -3.06
N ALA A 54 13.86 17.83 -3.06
CA ALA A 54 12.68 18.70 -3.10
C ALA A 54 11.78 18.48 -4.32
N ASN A 55 12.39 18.04 -5.45
CA ASN A 55 11.73 17.79 -6.74
C ASN A 55 11.26 16.34 -6.93
N SER A 56 11.65 15.41 -6.07
CA SER A 56 11.26 13.99 -6.16
C SER A 56 11.01 13.42 -4.77
N LYS A 57 9.78 13.56 -4.30
CA LYS A 57 9.35 13.10 -2.97
C LYS A 57 8.68 11.72 -3.02
N HIS A 58 9.10 10.89 -3.97
CA HIS A 58 8.56 9.54 -4.11
C HIS A 58 9.34 8.56 -3.24
N ILE A 59 8.59 7.73 -2.55
CA ILE A 59 9.08 6.64 -1.70
C ILE A 59 8.24 5.39 -1.94
N VAL A 60 8.78 4.23 -1.66
CA VAL A 60 8.00 3.01 -1.53
C VAL A 60 7.70 2.80 -0.05
N VAL A 61 6.44 2.61 0.25
CA VAL A 61 5.96 2.30 1.60
C VAL A 61 5.60 0.82 1.64
N VAL A 62 6.15 0.08 2.58
CA VAL A 62 5.93 -1.36 2.74
C VAL A 62 5.62 -1.71 4.18
N ALA A 63 4.69 -2.63 4.41
CA ALA A 63 4.39 -3.12 5.75
C ALA A 63 5.44 -4.14 6.23
N GLN A 64 5.70 -4.16 7.53
CA GLN A 64 6.44 -5.24 8.18
C GLN A 64 5.51 -6.43 8.41
N GLU A 65 6.05 -7.65 8.34
CA GLU A 65 5.32 -8.86 8.71
C GLU A 65 5.07 -8.90 10.21
N ASP A 66 6.10 -8.58 11.01
CA ASP A 66 5.99 -8.47 12.46
C ASP A 66 6.22 -7.03 12.93
N GLY A 67 5.16 -6.39 13.42
CA GLY A 67 5.22 -5.02 13.95
C GLY A 67 6.04 -4.86 15.25
N SER A 68 6.47 -5.95 15.91
CA SER A 68 7.29 -5.89 17.12
C SER A 68 8.75 -5.57 16.82
N ILE A 69 9.23 -5.90 15.60
CA ILE A 69 10.61 -5.68 15.17
C ILE A 69 10.87 -4.18 15.00
N GLU A 70 11.91 -3.69 15.65
CA GLU A 70 12.22 -2.27 15.64
C GLU A 70 12.91 -1.82 14.35
N ASP A 71 13.91 -2.54 13.87
CA ASP A 71 14.62 -2.28 12.60
C ASP A 71 14.53 -3.54 11.72
N PRO A 72 13.47 -3.66 10.90
CA PRO A 72 13.23 -4.86 10.11
C PRO A 72 14.25 -5.02 9.00
N GLU A 73 14.77 -6.22 8.84
CA GLU A 73 15.54 -6.60 7.67
C GLU A 73 14.62 -6.81 6.44
N PRO A 74 15.17 -6.84 5.22
CA PRO A 74 14.39 -7.01 3.99
C PRO A 74 13.46 -8.23 3.94
N ASP A 75 13.85 -9.34 4.57
CA ASP A 75 13.09 -10.58 4.68
C ASP A 75 12.01 -10.57 5.76
N GLU A 76 11.92 -9.50 6.55
CA GLU A 76 10.89 -9.24 7.55
C GLU A 76 9.84 -8.21 7.06
N MET A 77 9.93 -7.85 5.78
CA MET A 77 9.01 -6.95 5.10
C MET A 77 8.27 -7.69 3.97
N TYR A 78 7.02 -7.32 3.76
CA TYR A 78 6.26 -7.86 2.63
C TYR A 78 6.90 -7.52 1.28
N SER A 79 6.71 -8.38 0.29
CA SER A 79 7.21 -8.16 -1.07
C SER A 79 6.38 -7.18 -1.90
N PHE A 80 5.16 -6.87 -1.46
CA PHE A 80 4.29 -5.86 -2.07
C PHE A 80 4.18 -4.65 -1.16
N GLY A 81 4.21 -3.48 -1.78
CA GLY A 81 4.03 -2.20 -1.11
C GLY A 81 3.31 -1.22 -2.02
N THR A 82 3.36 0.04 -1.64
CA THR A 82 2.74 1.13 -2.37
C THR A 82 3.77 2.22 -2.68
N LEU A 83 3.91 2.56 -3.96
CA LEU A 83 4.59 3.79 -4.36
C LEU A 83 3.79 4.97 -3.83
N ALA A 84 4.43 5.87 -3.12
CA ALA A 84 3.78 6.99 -2.47
C ALA A 84 4.55 8.29 -2.68
N VAL A 85 3.88 9.41 -2.53
CA VAL A 85 4.48 10.74 -2.49
C VAL A 85 4.35 11.34 -1.11
N VAL A 86 5.44 11.95 -0.62
CA VAL A 86 5.44 12.70 0.64
C VAL A 86 4.91 14.11 0.36
N LEU A 87 3.70 14.40 0.85
CA LEU A 87 3.03 15.66 0.63
C LEU A 87 3.58 16.75 1.58
N LYS A 88 3.74 16.41 2.85
CA LYS A 88 4.18 17.35 3.88
C LYS A 88 4.89 16.62 5.02
N VAL A 89 5.89 17.27 5.59
CA VAL A 89 6.63 16.80 6.77
C VAL A 89 6.51 17.82 7.87
N PHE A 90 6.34 17.37 9.10
CA PHE A 90 6.27 18.16 10.32
C PHE A 90 7.33 17.67 11.29
N ASP A 91 8.05 18.59 11.91
CA ASP A 91 8.95 18.29 13.02
C ASP A 91 8.16 18.15 14.31
N MET A 92 8.48 17.14 15.10
CA MET A 92 7.85 16.89 16.40
C MET A 92 8.80 17.29 17.54
N PRO A 93 8.28 17.63 18.74
CA PRO A 93 9.10 18.09 19.86
C PRO A 93 10.12 17.07 20.38
N ASP A 94 9.92 15.79 20.10
CA ASP A 94 10.75 14.65 20.51
C ASP A 94 11.85 14.30 19.48
N ASN A 95 12.16 15.19 18.56
CA ASN A 95 13.06 15.00 17.42
C ASN A 95 12.60 13.93 16.40
N SER A 96 11.42 13.39 16.55
CA SER A 96 10.77 12.59 15.51
C SER A 96 10.13 13.49 14.46
N LYS A 97 9.61 12.89 13.40
CA LYS A 97 8.84 13.59 12.36
C LYS A 97 7.50 12.93 12.14
N SER A 98 6.55 13.70 11.65
CA SER A 98 5.32 13.19 11.10
C SER A 98 5.26 13.58 9.63
N ALA A 99 4.94 12.63 8.74
CA ALA A 99 4.79 12.93 7.32
C ALA A 99 3.38 12.55 6.83
N ILE A 100 2.78 13.42 6.04
CA ILE A 100 1.56 13.07 5.30
C ILE A 100 2.00 12.48 3.96
N VAL A 101 1.62 11.23 3.73
CA VAL A 101 1.94 10.50 2.50
C VAL A 101 0.67 10.11 1.77
N GLN A 102 0.76 10.13 0.43
CA GLN A 102 -0.31 9.68 -0.45
C GLN A 102 0.18 8.51 -1.28
N GLY A 103 -0.55 7.39 -1.23
CA GLY A 103 -0.34 6.25 -2.10
C GLY A 103 -0.66 6.60 -3.56
N ILE A 104 0.13 6.08 -4.49
CA ILE A 104 -0.04 6.28 -5.93
C ILE A 104 -0.43 4.96 -6.58
N ASP A 105 0.49 4.01 -6.62
CA ASP A 105 0.36 2.72 -7.29
C ASP A 105 0.84 1.57 -6.42
N ARG A 106 0.33 0.36 -6.68
CA ARG A 106 0.90 -0.87 -6.15
C ARG A 106 2.25 -1.14 -6.77
N VAL A 107 3.18 -1.62 -5.97
CA VAL A 107 4.50 -2.04 -6.43
C VAL A 107 4.89 -3.37 -5.82
N LYS A 108 5.61 -4.17 -6.61
CA LYS A 108 6.31 -5.36 -6.13
C LYS A 108 7.77 -5.03 -5.96
N ILE A 109 8.33 -5.32 -4.80
CA ILE A 109 9.75 -5.19 -4.52
C ILE A 109 10.45 -6.39 -5.17
N LEU A 110 11.41 -6.12 -6.06
CA LEU A 110 12.17 -7.13 -6.77
C LEU A 110 13.50 -7.42 -6.07
N ASP A 111 14.18 -6.36 -5.60
CA ASP A 111 15.47 -6.51 -4.97
C ASP A 111 15.83 -5.25 -4.15
N PHE A 112 16.41 -5.44 -2.98
CA PHE A 112 16.99 -4.37 -2.17
C PHE A 112 18.45 -4.14 -2.59
N LYS A 113 18.73 -2.95 -3.13
CA LYS A 113 20.06 -2.58 -3.61
C LYS A 113 20.95 -1.99 -2.53
N GLU A 114 20.35 -1.23 -1.62
CA GLU A 114 21.05 -0.52 -0.55
C GLU A 114 20.31 -0.72 0.78
N LYS A 115 21.08 -0.93 1.85
CA LYS A 115 20.55 -1.02 3.22
C LYS A 115 20.94 0.19 4.07
N GLU A 116 21.99 0.90 3.69
CA GLU A 116 22.51 2.10 4.36
C GLU A 116 22.65 3.27 3.38
N PRO A 117 22.36 4.53 3.75
CA PRO A 117 21.90 4.99 5.08
C PRO A 117 20.43 4.68 5.37
N TYR A 118 19.66 4.25 4.38
CA TYR A 118 18.28 3.75 4.41
C TYR A 118 18.07 2.76 3.26
N TYR A 119 17.00 1.99 3.33
CA TYR A 119 16.69 1.01 2.29
C TYR A 119 16.37 1.66 0.95
N ARG A 120 16.95 1.11 -0.12
CA ARG A 120 16.57 1.39 -1.51
C ARG A 120 16.30 0.07 -2.22
N ALA A 121 15.22 0.02 -2.98
CA ALA A 121 14.86 -1.18 -3.71
C ALA A 121 14.48 -0.88 -5.16
N VAL A 122 14.73 -1.85 -6.01
CA VAL A 122 14.17 -1.90 -7.36
C VAL A 122 12.77 -2.48 -7.25
N VAL A 123 11.81 -1.77 -7.84
CA VAL A 123 10.41 -2.17 -7.80
C VAL A 123 9.81 -2.21 -9.18
N GLN A 124 8.79 -3.01 -9.34
CA GLN A 124 7.94 -3.09 -10.52
C GLN A 124 6.55 -2.55 -10.17
N ARG A 125 6.04 -1.62 -10.96
CA ARG A 125 4.66 -1.15 -10.81
C ARG A 125 3.70 -2.25 -11.23
N MET A 126 2.68 -2.48 -10.42
CA MET A 126 1.67 -3.50 -10.65
C MET A 126 0.36 -2.85 -11.04
N SER A 127 -0.21 -3.31 -12.13
CA SER A 127 -1.53 -2.86 -12.58
C SER A 127 -2.60 -3.85 -12.14
N ASP A 128 -3.77 -3.33 -11.82
CA ASP A 128 -4.95 -4.16 -11.59
C ASP A 128 -5.25 -5.00 -12.83
N SER A 129 -5.59 -6.26 -12.64
CA SER A 129 -6.05 -7.17 -13.67
C SER A 129 -7.58 -7.27 -13.66
N GLY A 130 -8.18 -7.45 -14.83
CA GLY A 130 -9.63 -7.50 -15.03
C GLY A 130 -10.15 -6.38 -15.92
N SER A 131 -11.33 -6.59 -16.52
CA SER A 131 -11.99 -5.57 -17.35
C SER A 131 -12.81 -4.64 -16.48
N SER A 132 -12.62 -3.32 -16.64
CA SER A 132 -13.44 -2.32 -15.96
C SER A 132 -14.89 -2.27 -16.42
N ASP A 133 -15.21 -2.89 -17.57
CA ASP A 133 -16.53 -2.86 -18.21
C ASP A 133 -17.32 -4.16 -17.98
N ASP A 134 -17.01 -4.87 -16.90
CA ASP A 134 -17.65 -6.15 -16.56
C ASP A 134 -18.88 -5.90 -15.69
N ILE A 135 -20.06 -6.30 -16.19
CA ILE A 135 -21.35 -6.17 -15.48
C ILE A 135 -21.31 -6.89 -14.10
N GLU A 136 -20.58 -7.98 -14.03
CA GLU A 136 -20.41 -8.73 -12.78
C GLU A 136 -19.63 -7.91 -11.75
N LEU A 137 -18.58 -7.20 -12.20
CA LEU A 137 -17.79 -6.33 -11.34
C LEU A 137 -18.62 -5.15 -10.81
N ASP A 138 -19.47 -4.56 -11.64
CA ASP A 138 -20.39 -3.51 -11.20
C ASP A 138 -21.40 -4.04 -10.16
N ALA A 139 -21.90 -5.25 -10.35
CA ALA A 139 -22.79 -5.89 -9.38
C ALA A 139 -22.07 -6.16 -8.04
N LEU A 140 -20.82 -6.62 -8.08
CA LEU A 140 -20.00 -6.81 -6.89
C LEU A 140 -19.73 -5.50 -6.17
N ALA A 141 -19.38 -4.44 -6.89
CA ALA A 141 -19.15 -3.10 -6.33
C ALA A 141 -20.41 -2.55 -5.65
N ASN A 142 -21.60 -2.75 -6.25
CA ASN A 142 -22.87 -2.35 -5.63
C ASN A 142 -23.19 -3.15 -4.37
N ASN A 143 -22.93 -4.46 -4.39
CA ASN A 143 -23.06 -5.30 -3.21
C ASN A 143 -22.12 -4.85 -2.08
N LEU A 144 -20.86 -4.54 -2.42
CA LEU A 144 -19.91 -4.01 -1.44
C LEU A 144 -20.40 -2.71 -0.79
N ARG A 145 -20.94 -1.77 -1.58
CA ARG A 145 -21.52 -0.52 -1.03
C ARG A 145 -22.68 -0.80 -0.09
N GLN A 146 -23.55 -1.73 -0.44
CA GLN A 146 -24.68 -2.12 0.40
C GLN A 146 -24.20 -2.73 1.71
N VAL A 147 -23.33 -3.73 1.66
CA VAL A 147 -22.74 -4.39 2.84
C VAL A 147 -22.04 -3.38 3.75
N PHE A 148 -21.30 -2.43 3.17
CA PHE A 148 -20.62 -1.40 3.95
C PHE A 148 -21.61 -0.44 4.62
N THR A 149 -22.72 -0.10 3.96
CA THR A 149 -23.80 0.71 4.55
C THR A 149 -24.45 0.01 5.75
N GLU A 150 -24.67 -1.30 5.66
CA GLU A 150 -25.18 -2.11 6.78
C GLU A 150 -24.15 -2.19 7.93
N LEU A 151 -22.86 -2.33 7.60
CA LEU A 151 -21.78 -2.40 8.58
C LEU A 151 -21.65 -1.11 9.39
N ILE A 152 -21.81 0.05 8.77
CA ILE A 152 -21.75 1.36 9.45
C ILE A 152 -22.79 1.46 10.57
N GLN A 153 -23.94 0.83 10.44
CA GLN A 153 -24.98 0.87 11.46
C GLN A 153 -24.59 0.11 12.74
N VAL A 154 -23.68 -0.85 12.64
CA VAL A 154 -23.28 -1.72 13.75
C VAL A 154 -21.85 -1.50 14.24
N ALA A 155 -20.99 -0.88 13.43
CA ALA A 155 -19.59 -0.67 13.76
C ALA A 155 -19.38 0.74 14.36
N PRO A 156 -18.98 0.85 15.64
CA PRO A 156 -18.91 2.14 16.34
C PRO A 156 -17.79 3.07 15.84
N ASN A 157 -16.83 2.53 15.11
CA ASN A 157 -15.71 3.28 14.53
C ASN A 157 -15.98 3.78 13.11
N LEU A 158 -17.14 3.48 12.54
CA LEU A 158 -17.56 3.95 11.23
C LEU A 158 -18.67 5.00 11.38
N SER A 159 -18.76 5.93 10.45
CA SER A 159 -19.75 7.00 10.43
C SER A 159 -20.43 7.12 9.06
N GLU A 160 -21.55 7.82 9.00
CA GLU A 160 -22.26 8.10 7.73
C GLU A 160 -21.38 8.83 6.70
N GLU A 161 -20.38 9.59 7.16
CA GLU A 161 -19.41 10.24 6.26
C GLU A 161 -18.63 9.23 5.42
N HIS A 162 -18.31 8.06 5.98
CA HIS A 162 -17.64 6.99 5.25
C HIS A 162 -18.52 6.40 4.14
N THR A 163 -19.85 6.33 4.36
CA THR A 163 -20.80 5.94 3.29
C THR A 163 -20.76 6.92 2.13
N GLY A 164 -20.80 8.21 2.43
CA GLY A 164 -20.70 9.26 1.42
C GLY A 164 -19.41 9.20 0.62
N MET A 165 -18.28 8.92 1.29
CA MET A 165 -16.99 8.75 0.63
C MET A 165 -16.98 7.56 -0.34
N LEU A 166 -17.51 6.41 0.06
CA LEU A 166 -17.54 5.20 -0.77
C LEU A 166 -18.52 5.33 -1.94
N SER A 167 -19.65 6.01 -1.76
CA SER A 167 -20.65 6.22 -2.81
C SER A 167 -20.11 7.04 -3.98
N ASN A 168 -19.15 7.93 -3.72
CA ASN A 168 -18.54 8.79 -4.74
C ASN A 168 -17.43 8.07 -5.54
N ILE A 169 -16.99 6.88 -5.13
CA ILE A 169 -15.94 6.14 -5.83
C ILE A 169 -16.56 5.34 -6.97
N GLN A 170 -16.24 5.70 -8.21
CA GLN A 170 -16.75 5.03 -9.41
C GLN A 170 -15.99 3.75 -9.74
N LYS A 171 -14.67 3.73 -9.58
CA LYS A 171 -13.83 2.58 -9.95
C LYS A 171 -13.92 1.48 -8.88
N PRO A 172 -14.33 0.23 -9.25
CA PRO A 172 -14.43 -0.88 -8.31
C PRO A 172 -13.13 -1.15 -7.56
N SER A 173 -11.99 -1.18 -8.24
CA SER A 173 -10.69 -1.42 -7.59
C SER A 173 -10.38 -0.42 -6.46
N ARG A 174 -10.73 0.85 -6.66
CA ARG A 174 -10.56 1.89 -5.63
C ARG A 174 -11.57 1.77 -4.50
N LEU A 175 -12.79 1.35 -4.83
CA LEU A 175 -13.84 1.10 -3.84
C LEU A 175 -13.38 0.01 -2.87
N ALA A 176 -12.88 -1.06 -3.44
CA ALA A 176 -12.32 -2.16 -2.71
C ALA A 176 -11.22 -1.72 -1.74
N ASP A 177 -10.21 -1.03 -2.20
CA ASP A 177 -9.09 -0.54 -1.40
C ASP A 177 -9.55 0.39 -0.28
N ARG A 178 -10.45 1.32 -0.62
CA ARG A 178 -10.96 2.27 0.36
C ARG A 178 -11.78 1.59 1.45
N ALA A 179 -12.64 0.64 1.08
CA ALA A 179 -13.44 -0.11 2.05
C ALA A 179 -12.54 -0.81 3.09
N VAL A 180 -11.49 -1.53 2.64
CA VAL A 180 -10.59 -2.24 3.58
C VAL A 180 -9.74 -1.29 4.41
N SER A 181 -9.37 -0.16 3.86
CA SER A 181 -8.60 0.83 4.62
C SER A 181 -9.36 1.38 5.83
N LEU A 182 -10.70 1.35 5.80
CA LEU A 182 -11.58 1.82 6.87
C LEU A 182 -11.92 0.72 7.89
N LEU A 183 -11.74 -0.55 7.53
CA LEU A 183 -12.04 -1.67 8.41
C LEU A 183 -10.96 -1.90 9.46
N THR A 184 -11.39 -2.34 10.65
CA THR A 184 -10.50 -2.77 11.74
C THR A 184 -10.17 -4.25 11.56
N VAL A 185 -9.48 -4.57 10.47
CA VAL A 185 -8.94 -5.90 10.18
C VAL A 185 -7.43 -5.91 10.39
N SER A 186 -6.86 -7.10 10.55
CA SER A 186 -5.42 -7.26 10.79
C SER A 186 -4.56 -6.77 9.60
N ASN A 187 -3.29 -6.46 9.87
CA ASN A 187 -2.37 -6.06 8.80
C ASN A 187 -2.15 -7.15 7.75
N PRO A 188 -1.98 -8.44 8.10
CA PRO A 188 -1.92 -9.51 7.10
C PRO A 188 -3.14 -9.52 6.18
N GLU A 189 -4.37 -9.38 6.72
CA GLU A 189 -5.58 -9.34 5.89
C GLU A 189 -5.63 -8.10 4.97
N LYS A 190 -5.11 -6.95 5.43
CA LYS A 190 -4.97 -5.77 4.58
C LYS A 190 -3.90 -5.99 3.49
N GLN A 191 -2.84 -6.67 3.84
CA GLN A 191 -1.77 -6.99 2.91
C GLN A 191 -2.23 -7.94 1.81
N ASP A 192 -2.99 -8.99 2.16
CA ASP A 192 -3.59 -9.91 1.18
C ASP A 192 -4.40 -9.14 0.12
N VAL A 193 -5.12 -8.12 0.55
CA VAL A 193 -5.90 -7.26 -0.36
C VAL A 193 -5.00 -6.36 -1.22
N LEU A 194 -3.89 -5.88 -0.67
CA LEU A 194 -2.94 -5.08 -1.44
C LEU A 194 -2.25 -5.93 -2.52
N GLU A 195 -1.98 -7.20 -2.22
CA GLU A 195 -1.32 -8.14 -3.13
C GLU A 195 -2.24 -8.68 -4.22
N GLU A 196 -3.55 -8.72 -3.97
CA GLU A 196 -4.52 -9.22 -4.94
C GLU A 196 -4.69 -8.22 -6.11
N LEU A 197 -4.25 -8.62 -7.29
CA LEU A 197 -4.31 -7.81 -8.51
C LEU A 197 -5.61 -8.03 -9.30
N ASP A 198 -6.26 -9.19 -9.14
CA ASP A 198 -7.56 -9.42 -9.75
C ASP A 198 -8.64 -8.66 -8.99
N ILE A 199 -9.29 -7.70 -9.68
CA ILE A 199 -10.27 -6.81 -9.06
C ILE A 199 -11.47 -7.61 -8.54
N LYS A 200 -11.92 -8.65 -9.27
CA LYS A 200 -13.06 -9.49 -8.83
C LYS A 200 -12.71 -10.27 -7.56
N MET A 201 -11.55 -10.90 -7.54
CA MET A 201 -11.09 -11.65 -6.37
C MET A 201 -10.91 -10.74 -5.16
N ARG A 202 -10.44 -9.52 -5.37
CA ARG A 202 -10.32 -8.49 -4.34
C ARG A 202 -11.68 -8.08 -3.78
N GLU A 203 -12.72 -7.96 -4.61
CA GLU A 203 -14.09 -7.65 -4.17
C GLU A 203 -14.74 -8.85 -3.44
N ILE A 204 -14.52 -10.08 -3.91
CA ILE A 204 -15.08 -11.31 -3.31
C ILE A 204 -14.42 -11.62 -1.96
N GLY A 205 -13.11 -11.47 -1.86
CA GLY A 205 -12.35 -11.73 -0.61
C GLY A 205 -12.83 -10.92 0.59
N ARG A 206 -13.55 -9.82 0.35
CA ARG A 206 -14.16 -8.96 1.37
C ARG A 206 -15.55 -9.39 1.82
N ALA A 207 -16.31 -10.03 0.96
CA ALA A 207 -17.58 -10.61 1.38
C ALA A 207 -17.35 -11.66 2.48
N SER A 208 -16.20 -12.34 2.48
CA SER A 208 -15.82 -13.30 3.52
C SER A 208 -15.31 -12.66 4.82
N CYS A 209 -14.83 -11.40 4.80
CA CYS A 209 -14.49 -10.67 6.01
C CYS A 209 -15.74 -10.30 6.86
N ARG A 210 -16.95 -10.36 6.28
CA ARG A 210 -18.21 -10.11 6.98
C ARG A 210 -18.47 -11.08 8.15
N GLU A 211 -17.90 -12.27 8.11
CA GLU A 211 -18.13 -13.31 9.14
C GLU A 211 -17.22 -13.13 10.37
N ARG A 212 -16.29 -12.18 10.35
CA ARG A 212 -15.26 -12.01 11.40
C ARG A 212 -15.30 -10.68 12.15
N VAL A 213 -16.31 -9.83 11.89
CA VAL A 213 -16.51 -8.55 12.58
C VAL A 213 -17.60 -8.65 13.63
#